data_9bb9d833ce9ef6a6c15b8b18d531b899
#
_entry.id   9bb9d833ce9ef6a6c15b8b18d531b899
#
_cell.length_a   1.000
_cell.length_b   1.000
_cell.length_c   1.000
_cell.angle_alpha   90.00
_cell.angle_beta   90.00
_cell.angle_gamma   90.00
#
_symmetry.space_group_name_H-M   'P 1'
#
loop_
_entity.id
_entity.type
_entity.pdbx_description
1 polymer ?
#
loop_
_entity_poly.entity_id
_entity_poly.type
_entity_poly.pdbx_seq_one_letter_code
_entity_poly.pdbx_strand_id
1 'polypeptide(L)'
;MPHTAHRVETRTVVVYSDDATVRERVRLALGRRPAPDLPELRYIECATQYAVLEAADHENVDLFILDGEAVPAGGMGLCRQLKDEIYRCPPVIVLIARRDDGWLATWSRADATVLHPVDGVRLTPVVVDLLRRRS
;
A
#
# COMPACT_ATOMS: atom_id res chain seq x y z
N MET A 1 1.58 -13.49 -32.72
CA MET A 1 2.27 -13.55 -31.98
C MET A 1 2.00 -13.40 -30.64
N PRO A 2 2.08 -14.24 -29.98
CA PRO A 2 1.68 -14.21 -28.61
C PRO A 2 2.66 -13.50 -27.73
N HIS A 3 2.83 -12.25 -28.02
CA HIS A 3 3.73 -11.48 -27.21
C HIS A 3 3.31 -11.39 -25.77
N THR A 4 2.02 -11.60 -25.52
CA THR A 4 1.53 -11.60 -24.15
C THR A 4 2.17 -12.69 -23.30
N ALA A 5 2.62 -13.79 -23.90
CA ALA A 5 3.29 -14.86 -23.19
C ALA A 5 4.61 -14.40 -22.56
N HIS A 6 5.18 -13.32 -23.06
CA HIS A 6 6.44 -12.78 -22.55
C HIS A 6 6.24 -11.56 -21.68
N ARG A 7 4.98 -11.14 -21.49
CA ARG A 7 4.70 -9.99 -20.69
C ARG A 7 4.77 -10.35 -19.22
N VAL A 8 5.59 -9.62 -18.49
CA VAL A 8 5.69 -9.80 -17.06
C VAL A 8 4.48 -9.10 -16.42
N GLU A 9 3.65 -9.86 -15.74
CA GLU A 9 2.60 -9.26 -14.96
C GLU A 9 3.21 -8.59 -13.74
N THR A 10 2.64 -7.47 -13.36
CA THR A 10 3.04 -6.77 -12.15
C THR A 10 1.81 -6.45 -11.31
N ARG A 11 2.02 -6.28 -10.01
CA ARG A 11 1.04 -5.68 -9.10
C ARG A 11 1.56 -4.32 -8.71
N THR A 12 0.73 -3.31 -8.85
CA THR A 12 1.11 -1.94 -8.56
C THR A 12 0.79 -1.60 -7.12
N VAL A 13 1.81 -1.18 -6.38
CA VAL A 13 1.70 -0.82 -4.98
C VAL A 13 2.04 0.66 -4.82
N VAL A 14 1.08 1.43 -4.32
CA VAL A 14 1.30 2.83 -3.96
C VAL A 14 1.83 2.87 -2.54
N VAL A 15 2.95 3.53 -2.33
CA VAL A 15 3.56 3.70 -1.00
C VAL A 15 3.59 5.19 -0.67
N TYR A 16 2.87 5.58 0.36
CA TYR A 16 2.75 6.98 0.75
C TYR A 16 3.38 7.24 2.11
N SER A 17 4.31 8.16 2.13
CA SER A 17 4.84 8.81 3.33
C SER A 17 5.56 10.08 2.88
N ASP A 18 5.53 11.12 3.71
CA ASP A 18 6.36 12.31 3.48
C ASP A 18 7.83 12.02 3.79
N ASP A 19 8.11 10.91 4.47
CA ASP A 19 9.46 10.49 4.83
C ASP A 19 9.97 9.44 3.84
N ALA A 20 11.00 9.82 3.06
CA ALA A 20 11.60 8.92 2.08
C ALA A 20 12.16 7.65 2.71
N THR A 21 12.62 7.72 3.97
CA THR A 21 13.14 6.55 4.68
C THR A 21 12.05 5.52 4.92
N VAL A 22 10.84 5.96 5.24
CA VAL A 22 9.70 5.05 5.41
C VAL A 22 9.38 4.35 4.09
N ARG A 23 9.33 5.10 3.00
CA ARG A 23 9.05 4.53 1.68
C ARG A 23 10.11 3.50 1.29
N GLU A 24 11.38 3.80 1.55
CA GLU A 24 12.47 2.87 1.27
C GLU A 24 12.36 1.60 2.12
N ARG A 25 12.03 1.72 3.40
CA ARG A 25 11.85 0.57 4.28
C ARG A 25 10.76 -0.38 3.76
N VAL A 26 9.68 0.18 3.25
CA VAL A 26 8.60 -0.63 2.65
C VAL A 26 9.13 -1.40 1.44
N ARG A 27 9.83 -0.71 0.53
CA ARG A 27 10.36 -1.37 -0.66
C ARG A 27 11.38 -2.46 -0.33
N LEU A 28 12.25 -2.19 0.64
CA LEU A 28 13.24 -3.17 1.06
C LEU A 28 12.60 -4.37 1.75
N ALA A 29 11.54 -4.13 2.52
CA ALA A 29 10.84 -5.22 3.21
C ALA A 29 10.16 -6.17 2.23
N LEU A 30 9.57 -5.66 1.16
CA LEU A 30 8.80 -6.44 0.21
C LEU A 30 9.63 -6.95 -0.96
N GLY A 31 10.64 -6.20 -1.38
CA GLY A 31 11.46 -6.55 -2.51
C GLY A 31 10.70 -6.52 -3.83
N ARG A 32 11.21 -7.23 -4.83
CA ARG A 32 10.59 -7.28 -6.15
C ARG A 32 9.41 -8.24 -6.20
N ARG A 33 9.48 -9.33 -5.45
CA ARG A 33 8.45 -10.37 -5.44
C ARG A 33 8.34 -10.93 -4.04
N PRO A 34 7.29 -10.57 -3.30
CA PRO A 34 7.19 -10.97 -1.89
C PRO A 34 6.85 -12.45 -1.68
N ALA A 35 6.36 -13.13 -2.72
CA ALA A 35 6.08 -14.56 -2.67
C ALA A 35 6.24 -15.16 -4.06
N PRO A 36 6.67 -16.44 -4.17
CA PRO A 36 6.90 -17.06 -5.49
C PRO A 36 5.68 -17.15 -6.38
N ASP A 37 4.49 -17.22 -5.79
CA ASP A 37 3.23 -17.33 -6.52
C ASP A 37 2.65 -15.99 -6.95
N LEU A 38 3.28 -14.89 -6.56
CA LEU A 38 2.82 -13.56 -6.92
C LEU A 38 3.67 -12.96 -8.03
N PRO A 39 3.08 -12.08 -8.86
CA PRO A 39 3.85 -11.32 -9.83
C PRO A 39 4.81 -10.35 -9.14
N GLU A 40 5.73 -9.80 -9.90
CA GLU A 40 6.60 -8.75 -9.40
C GLU A 40 5.79 -7.51 -9.00
N LEU A 41 6.30 -6.77 -8.02
CA LEU A 41 5.69 -5.54 -7.58
C LEU A 41 6.27 -4.34 -8.32
N ARG A 42 5.39 -3.44 -8.72
CA ARG A 42 5.75 -2.14 -9.26
C ARG A 42 5.36 -1.11 -8.23
N TYR A 43 6.33 -0.33 -7.77
CA TYR A 43 6.09 0.65 -6.73
C TYR A 43 5.86 2.04 -7.30
N ILE A 44 4.85 2.73 -6.76
CA ILE A 44 4.65 4.15 -7.00
C ILE A 44 4.82 4.84 -5.65
N GLU A 45 5.95 5.53 -5.47
CA GLU A 45 6.22 6.25 -4.24
C GLU A 45 5.59 7.63 -4.29
N CYS A 46 4.85 7.96 -3.25
CA CYS A 46 4.15 9.22 -3.15
C CYS A 46 4.56 9.93 -1.87
N ALA A 47 5.00 11.18 -1.99
CA ALA A 47 5.38 11.99 -0.85
C ALA A 47 4.25 12.90 -0.37
N THR A 48 3.17 13.01 -1.15
CA THR A 48 2.06 13.92 -0.87
C THR A 48 0.73 13.21 -1.09
N GLN A 49 -0.31 13.71 -0.44
CA GLN A 49 -1.68 13.25 -0.66
C GLN A 49 -2.08 13.40 -2.13
N TYR A 50 -1.70 14.52 -2.74
CA TYR A 50 -2.00 14.79 -4.14
C TYR A 50 -1.46 13.67 -5.05
N ALA A 51 -0.21 13.26 -4.81
CA ALA A 51 0.40 12.20 -5.61
C ALA A 51 -0.35 10.87 -5.49
N VAL A 52 -0.87 10.56 -4.28
CA VAL A 52 -1.67 9.35 -4.08
C VAL A 52 -2.96 9.42 -4.88
N LEU A 53 -3.66 10.56 -4.83
CA LEU A 53 -4.92 10.71 -5.55
C LEU A 53 -4.70 10.68 -7.06
N GLU A 54 -3.61 11.25 -7.54
CA GLU A 54 -3.22 11.16 -8.95
C GLU A 54 -2.98 9.70 -9.37
N ALA A 55 -2.24 8.94 -8.56
CA ALA A 55 -2.00 7.54 -8.86
C ALA A 55 -3.31 6.74 -8.84
N ALA A 56 -4.19 7.02 -7.90
CA ALA A 56 -5.49 6.34 -7.82
C ALA A 56 -6.35 6.58 -9.06
N ASP A 57 -6.27 7.80 -9.62
CA ASP A 57 -7.07 8.15 -10.79
C ASP A 57 -6.50 7.61 -12.10
N HIS A 58 -5.18 7.50 -12.21
CA HIS A 58 -4.52 7.25 -13.49
C HIS A 58 -3.82 5.89 -13.59
N GLU A 59 -3.67 5.16 -12.49
CA GLU A 59 -3.00 3.87 -12.49
C GLU A 59 -3.96 2.77 -12.02
N ASN A 60 -3.69 1.54 -12.44
CA ASN A 60 -4.39 0.37 -11.92
C ASN A 60 -3.68 -0.08 -10.63
N VAL A 61 -4.06 0.51 -9.52
CA VAL A 61 -3.44 0.21 -8.24
C VAL A 61 -4.02 -1.07 -7.65
N ASP A 62 -3.15 -1.95 -7.16
CA ASP A 62 -3.54 -3.21 -6.54
C ASP A 62 -3.50 -3.15 -5.01
N LEU A 63 -2.72 -2.24 -4.45
CA LEU A 63 -2.55 -2.11 -3.01
C LEU A 63 -2.07 -0.71 -2.69
N PHE A 64 -2.63 -0.12 -1.63
CA PHE A 64 -2.12 1.13 -1.04
C PHE A 64 -1.49 0.81 0.30
N ILE A 65 -0.29 1.34 0.53
CA ILE A 65 0.38 1.31 1.84
C ILE A 65 0.58 2.77 2.25
N LEU A 66 -0.17 3.21 3.25
CA LEU A 66 -0.25 4.61 3.63
C LEU A 66 0.30 4.81 5.04
N ASP A 67 1.26 5.72 5.18
CA ASP A 67 1.83 6.06 6.48
C ASP A 67 0.85 6.91 7.29
N GLY A 68 0.33 6.35 8.37
CA GLY A 68 -0.59 7.05 9.26
C GLY A 68 0.03 8.26 9.94
N GLU A 69 1.37 8.30 10.02
CA GLU A 69 2.13 9.38 10.66
C GLU A 69 2.59 10.44 9.67
N ALA A 70 2.25 10.33 8.39
CA ALA A 70 2.64 11.31 7.39
C ALA A 70 2.02 12.67 7.66
N VAL A 71 2.74 13.73 7.32
CA VAL A 71 2.28 15.11 7.48
C VAL A 71 2.41 15.83 6.15
N PRO A 72 1.54 16.81 5.87
CA PRO A 72 0.41 17.28 6.68
C PRO A 72 -0.81 16.35 6.64
N ALA A 73 -0.91 15.42 5.67
CA ALA A 73 -2.05 14.54 5.55
C ALA A 73 -1.69 13.14 6.03
N GLY A 74 -2.29 12.71 7.13
CA GLY A 74 -2.08 11.36 7.67
C GLY A 74 -2.75 10.29 6.82
N GLY A 75 -2.14 9.11 6.83
CA GLY A 75 -2.62 8.00 6.01
C GLY A 75 -4.01 7.50 6.37
N MET A 76 -4.45 7.68 7.62
CA MET A 76 -5.79 7.23 8.02
C MET A 76 -6.90 8.05 7.38
N GLY A 77 -6.75 9.38 7.38
CA GLY A 77 -7.73 10.24 6.70
C GLY A 77 -7.74 9.99 5.20
N LEU A 78 -6.56 9.80 4.63
CA LEU A 78 -6.42 9.49 3.21
C LEU A 78 -7.05 8.13 2.88
N CYS A 79 -6.84 7.12 3.73
CA CYS A 79 -7.47 5.81 3.57
C CYS A 79 -8.99 5.93 3.52
N ARG A 80 -9.56 6.67 4.48
CA ARG A 80 -11.00 6.90 4.52
C ARG A 80 -11.49 7.56 3.23
N GLN A 81 -10.78 8.57 2.77
CA GLN A 81 -11.11 9.25 1.54
C GLN A 81 -11.12 8.30 0.35
N LEU A 82 -10.07 7.48 0.21
CA LEU A 82 -9.99 6.52 -0.89
C LEU A 82 -11.15 5.52 -0.83
N LYS A 83 -11.46 5.00 0.35
CA LYS A 83 -12.55 4.04 0.53
C LYS A 83 -13.91 4.65 0.23
N ASP A 84 -14.10 5.93 0.55
CA ASP A 84 -15.36 6.61 0.28
C ASP A 84 -15.52 7.00 -1.19
N GLU A 85 -14.44 7.33 -1.88
CA GLU A 85 -14.50 7.88 -3.23
C GLU A 85 -14.30 6.85 -4.34
N ILE A 86 -13.60 5.75 -4.07
CA ILE A 86 -13.29 4.76 -5.10
C ILE A 86 -14.21 3.55 -4.98
N TYR A 87 -14.99 3.30 -6.02
CA TYR A 87 -15.80 2.10 -6.10
C TYR A 87 -14.89 0.88 -6.21
N ARG A 88 -15.10 -0.11 -5.36
CA ARG A 88 -14.23 -1.30 -5.27
C ARG A 88 -12.78 -0.92 -5.04
N CYS A 89 -12.56 -0.04 -4.06
CA CYS A 89 -11.22 0.41 -3.72
C CYS A 89 -10.31 -0.78 -3.45
N PRO A 90 -9.07 -0.76 -3.99
CA PRO A 90 -8.07 -1.76 -3.65
C PRO A 90 -7.81 -1.80 -2.14
N PRO A 91 -7.25 -2.90 -1.63
CA PRO A 91 -6.91 -2.97 -0.22
C PRO A 91 -5.95 -1.88 0.20
N VAL A 92 -6.09 -1.44 1.44
CA VAL A 92 -5.27 -0.38 2.02
C VAL A 92 -4.68 -0.88 3.35
N ILE A 93 -3.36 -0.78 3.47
CA ILE A 93 -2.64 -0.99 4.72
C ILE A 93 -2.28 0.38 5.26
N VAL A 94 -2.57 0.64 6.53
CA VAL A 94 -2.13 1.86 7.20
C VAL A 94 -1.00 1.52 8.18
N LEU A 95 0.10 2.24 8.08
CA LEU A 95 1.23 2.09 8.99
C LEU A 95 0.96 2.98 10.22
N ILE A 96 0.99 2.39 11.40
CA ILE A 96 0.65 3.09 12.63
C ILE A 96 1.83 3.08 13.60
N ALA A 97 1.93 4.13 14.41
CA ALA A 97 3.02 4.25 15.38
C ALA A 97 2.75 3.45 16.65
N ARG A 98 1.48 3.29 17.03
CA ARG A 98 1.08 2.67 18.28
C ARG A 98 -0.11 1.75 18.10
N ARG A 99 -0.15 0.67 18.87
CA ARG A 99 -1.27 -0.27 18.84
C ARG A 99 -2.59 0.39 19.21
N ASP A 100 -2.57 1.39 20.09
CA ASP A 100 -3.75 2.11 20.51
C ASP A 100 -4.45 2.84 19.37
N ASP A 101 -3.77 3.02 18.25
CA ASP A 101 -4.34 3.67 17.07
C ASP A 101 -5.27 2.74 16.28
N GLY A 102 -5.45 1.51 16.73
CA GLY A 102 -6.28 0.53 16.01
C GLY A 102 -7.72 0.97 15.79
N TRP A 103 -8.31 1.74 16.72
CA TRP A 103 -9.68 2.23 16.53
C TRP A 103 -9.76 3.23 15.37
N LEU A 104 -8.69 4.01 15.17
CA LEU A 104 -8.60 4.93 14.03
C LEU A 104 -8.51 4.15 12.72
N ALA A 105 -7.82 3.00 12.75
CA ALA A 105 -7.76 2.13 11.59
C ALA A 105 -9.16 1.63 11.20
N THR A 106 -9.96 1.23 12.19
CA THR A 106 -11.35 0.83 11.96
C THR A 106 -12.15 1.98 11.37
N TRP A 107 -12.02 3.17 11.94
CA TRP A 107 -12.68 4.36 11.42
C TRP A 107 -12.29 4.65 9.96
N SER A 108 -11.02 4.47 9.62
CA SER A 108 -10.50 4.75 8.27
C SER A 108 -10.91 3.69 7.25
N ARG A 109 -11.44 2.56 7.71
CA ARG A 109 -11.80 1.40 6.88
C ARG A 109 -10.58 0.72 6.25
N ALA A 110 -9.42 0.83 6.88
CA ALA A 110 -8.22 0.12 6.43
C ALA A 110 -8.43 -1.40 6.46
N ASP A 111 -7.86 -2.08 5.49
CA ASP A 111 -7.93 -3.55 5.43
C ASP A 111 -6.96 -4.20 6.40
N ALA A 112 -5.89 -3.51 6.74
CA ALA A 112 -4.93 -3.98 7.74
C ALA A 112 -4.11 -2.81 8.26
N THR A 113 -3.47 -3.03 9.41
CA THR A 113 -2.51 -2.08 9.98
C THR A 113 -1.20 -2.80 10.27
N VAL A 114 -0.10 -2.08 10.14
CA VAL A 114 1.23 -2.60 10.48
C VAL A 114 1.96 -1.53 11.28
N LEU A 115 2.64 -1.96 12.34
CA LEU A 115 3.34 -1.05 13.23
C LEU A 115 4.68 -0.59 12.66
N HIS A 116 4.99 0.69 12.86
CA HIS A 116 6.35 1.18 12.69
C HIS A 116 7.27 0.62 13.78
N PRO A 117 8.55 0.44 13.52
CA PRO A 117 9.20 0.56 12.22
C PRO A 117 8.85 -0.62 11.32
N VAL A 118 8.71 -0.34 10.03
CA VAL A 118 8.34 -1.36 9.06
C VAL A 118 9.48 -2.35 8.84
N ASP A 119 9.15 -3.63 8.87
CA ASP A 119 10.08 -4.70 8.52
C ASP A 119 9.37 -5.80 7.75
N GLY A 120 10.16 -6.69 7.12
CA GLY A 120 9.60 -7.75 6.29
C GLY A 120 8.82 -8.81 7.08
N VAL A 121 9.19 -9.02 8.35
CA VAL A 121 8.52 -10.04 9.17
C VAL A 121 7.06 -9.68 9.41
N ARG A 122 6.77 -8.40 9.63
CA ARG A 122 5.41 -7.93 9.90
C ARG A 122 4.65 -7.57 8.64
N LEU A 123 5.32 -6.91 7.69
CA LEU A 123 4.64 -6.36 6.52
C LEU A 123 4.38 -7.41 5.45
N THR A 124 5.37 -8.25 5.13
CA THR A 124 5.28 -9.17 4.00
C THR A 124 4.08 -10.11 4.07
N PRO A 125 3.79 -10.78 5.21
CA PRO A 125 2.63 -11.66 5.27
C PRO A 125 1.31 -10.95 5.01
N VAL A 126 1.18 -9.72 5.48
CA VAL A 126 -0.05 -8.93 5.29
C VAL A 126 -0.22 -8.58 3.82
N VAL A 127 0.84 -8.12 3.16
CA VAL A 127 0.81 -7.77 1.75
C VAL A 127 0.48 -9.00 0.89
N VAL A 128 1.15 -10.11 1.16
CA VAL A 128 0.93 -11.34 0.41
C VAL A 128 -0.53 -11.80 0.53
N ASP A 129 -1.07 -11.78 1.74
CA ASP A 129 -2.45 -12.18 1.97
C ASP A 129 -3.44 -11.29 1.20
N LEU A 130 -3.26 -9.98 1.27
CA LEU A 130 -4.16 -9.04 0.58
C LEU A 130 -4.06 -9.16 -0.93
N LEU A 131 -2.87 -9.32 -1.48
CA LEU A 131 -2.70 -9.47 -2.92
C LEU A 131 -3.27 -10.79 -3.43
N ARG A 132 -3.16 -11.87 -2.65
CA ARG A 132 -3.76 -13.17 -3.02
C ARG A 132 -5.28 -13.09 -3.05
N ARG A 133 -5.89 -12.39 -2.10
CA ARG A 133 -7.33 -12.24 -2.08
C ARG A 133 -7.86 -11.47 -3.29
N ARG A 134 -7.07 -10.52 -3.77
CA ARG A 134 -7.46 -9.70 -4.90
C ARG A 134 -7.30 -10.41 -6.24
N SER A 135 -6.44 -11.38 -6.29
CA SER A 135 -6.12 -12.08 -7.56
C SER A 135 -7.26 -12.99 -8.07
#